data_f730edefd374fa6a027cfb8014fe33f8
#
_entry.id   f730edefd374fa6a027cfb8014fe33f8
#
_cell.length_a   1.000
_cell.length_b   1.000
_cell.length_c   1.000
_cell.angle_alpha   90.00
_cell.angle_beta   90.00
_cell.angle_gamma   90.00
#
_symmetry.space_group_name_H-M   'P 1'
#
loop_
_entity.id
_entity.type
_entity.pdbx_description
1 polymer ?
#
loop_
_entity_poly.entity_id
_entity_poly.type
_entity_poly.pdbx_seq_one_letter_code
_entity_poly.pdbx_strand_id
1 'polypeptide(L)'
;STLIDARTQELVEARDEISSSIRYAAKLQKTLLPKSFPGDIDIEVEWRPRDLVGGDIYFIKDFPDKVYIAVVDCTGHGVPGAFLSIIARSHLDKAIRENENQTAGEYLSEVNELLRATLSRADQSNTNEEGFDGGVCIYRREARTLEFAGAKASLFNVDGEEATEVGGDRKSVGSSRIPEGFKYATHYIKRPSGAFV
;
A
#
# COMPACT_ATOMS: atom_id res chain seq x y z
N SER A 1 -15.75 15.96 -45.28
CA SER A 1 -16.46 16.42 -44.06
C SER A 1 -17.14 15.25 -43.34
N THR A 2 -18.05 14.54 -44.01
CA THR A 2 -18.84 13.45 -43.39
C THR A 2 -17.99 12.28 -42.81
N LEU A 3 -16.87 11.89 -43.44
CA LEU A 3 -16.02 10.82 -42.91
C LEU A 3 -15.25 11.26 -41.64
N ILE A 4 -14.80 12.51 -41.61
CA ILE A 4 -14.12 13.08 -40.44
C ILE A 4 -15.11 13.19 -39.28
N ASP A 5 -16.33 13.63 -39.54
CA ASP A 5 -17.37 13.78 -38.53
C ASP A 5 -17.74 12.42 -37.92
N ALA A 6 -17.91 11.38 -38.77
CA ALA A 6 -18.18 10.01 -38.32
C ALA A 6 -17.03 9.45 -37.42
N ARG A 7 -15.76 9.63 -37.83
CA ARG A 7 -14.62 9.20 -37.03
C ARG A 7 -14.49 9.96 -35.72
N THR A 8 -14.79 11.24 -35.74
CA THR A 8 -14.79 12.06 -34.51
C THR A 8 -15.87 11.57 -33.54
N GLN A 9 -17.04 11.24 -34.04
CA GLN A 9 -18.12 10.69 -33.22
C GLN A 9 -17.75 9.34 -32.62
N GLU A 10 -17.22 8.41 -33.40
CA GLU A 10 -16.72 7.11 -32.91
C GLU A 10 -15.68 7.27 -31.81
N LEU A 11 -14.72 8.19 -31.95
CA LEU A 11 -13.69 8.48 -30.96
C LEU A 11 -14.27 9.06 -29.67
N VAL A 12 -15.26 9.94 -29.76
CA VAL A 12 -15.96 10.50 -28.58
C VAL A 12 -16.70 9.40 -27.82
N GLU A 13 -17.43 8.55 -28.55
CA GLU A 13 -18.17 7.44 -27.92
C GLU A 13 -17.22 6.45 -27.23
N ALA A 14 -16.16 6.02 -27.89
CA ALA A 14 -15.15 5.14 -27.32
C ALA A 14 -14.44 5.75 -26.08
N ARG A 15 -14.13 7.05 -26.15
CA ARG A 15 -13.54 7.78 -25.00
C ARG A 15 -14.51 7.82 -23.82
N ASP A 16 -15.78 8.07 -24.07
CA ASP A 16 -16.78 8.19 -23.01
C ASP A 16 -17.08 6.84 -22.36
N GLU A 17 -17.07 5.74 -23.12
CA GLU A 17 -17.16 4.37 -22.62
C GLU A 17 -15.98 4.02 -21.72
N ILE A 18 -14.74 4.27 -22.18
CA ILE A 18 -13.51 4.06 -21.39
C ILE A 18 -13.55 4.90 -20.11
N SER A 19 -13.90 6.18 -20.21
CA SER A 19 -14.00 7.08 -19.05
C SER A 19 -15.04 6.61 -18.03
N SER A 20 -16.15 6.07 -18.50
CA SER A 20 -17.20 5.50 -17.64
C SER A 20 -16.68 4.28 -16.89
N SER A 21 -15.98 3.37 -17.59
CA SER A 21 -15.36 2.18 -17.00
C SER A 21 -14.32 2.53 -15.93
N ILE A 22 -13.47 3.53 -16.20
CA ILE A 22 -12.45 3.99 -15.23
C ILE A 22 -13.13 4.64 -14.01
N ARG A 23 -14.19 5.43 -14.19
CA ARG A 23 -14.97 5.99 -13.07
C ARG A 23 -15.60 4.90 -12.19
N TYR A 24 -16.06 3.83 -12.81
CA TYR A 24 -16.59 2.68 -12.06
C TYR A 24 -15.48 1.97 -11.28
N ALA A 25 -14.32 1.71 -11.89
CA ALA A 25 -13.17 1.15 -11.22
C ALA A 25 -12.71 2.01 -10.02
N ALA A 26 -12.73 3.34 -10.15
CA ALA A 26 -12.43 4.27 -9.05
C ALA A 26 -13.40 4.12 -7.87
N LYS A 27 -14.68 3.91 -8.13
CA LYS A 27 -15.66 3.65 -7.08
C LYS A 27 -15.35 2.34 -6.34
N LEU A 28 -14.99 1.28 -7.09
CA LEU A 28 -14.61 0.00 -6.49
C LEU A 28 -13.33 0.14 -5.65
N GLN A 29 -12.29 0.80 -6.16
CA GLN A 29 -11.05 1.03 -5.42
C GLN A 29 -11.30 1.75 -4.09
N LYS A 30 -12.14 2.77 -4.07
CA LYS A 30 -12.53 3.48 -2.85
C LYS A 30 -13.21 2.59 -1.81
N THR A 31 -13.88 1.51 -2.21
CA THR A 31 -14.47 0.57 -1.25
C THR A 31 -13.44 -0.26 -0.49
N LEU A 32 -12.21 -0.33 -1.00
CA LEU A 32 -11.12 -1.03 -0.35
C LEU A 32 -10.47 -0.21 0.77
N LEU A 33 -10.66 1.10 0.77
CA LEU A 33 -10.14 1.96 1.82
C LEU A 33 -10.90 1.75 3.13
N PRO A 34 -10.24 1.90 4.29
CA PRO A 34 -10.88 1.82 5.59
C PRO A 34 -12.05 2.80 5.71
N LYS A 35 -13.18 2.33 6.24
CA LYS A 35 -14.38 3.15 6.45
C LYS A 35 -14.43 3.79 7.84
N SER A 36 -13.67 3.28 8.77
CA SER A 36 -13.57 3.75 10.15
C SER A 36 -12.15 3.56 10.67
N PHE A 37 -11.78 4.38 11.61
CA PHE A 37 -10.51 4.31 12.32
C PHE A 37 -10.73 3.86 13.77
N PRO A 38 -9.70 3.30 14.45
CA PRO A 38 -9.75 3.00 15.88
C PRO A 38 -10.15 4.24 16.68
N GLY A 39 -11.03 4.08 17.67
CA GLY A 39 -11.52 5.22 18.43
C GLY A 39 -10.59 5.69 19.58
N ASP A 40 -9.56 4.91 19.86
CA ASP A 40 -8.56 5.16 20.92
C ASP A 40 -7.23 5.72 20.39
N ILE A 41 -7.09 5.85 19.09
CA ILE A 41 -5.92 6.41 18.41
C ILE A 41 -6.41 7.45 17.41
N ASP A 42 -5.84 8.64 17.46
CA ASP A 42 -6.10 9.66 16.47
C ASP A 42 -5.28 9.37 15.21
N ILE A 43 -5.97 9.13 14.10
CA ILE A 43 -5.35 8.81 12.81
C ILE A 43 -5.89 9.78 11.75
N GLU A 44 -5.00 10.53 11.15
CA GLU A 44 -5.29 11.36 9.99
C GLU A 44 -4.60 10.81 8.75
N VAL A 45 -5.32 10.73 7.64
CA VAL A 45 -4.81 10.25 6.35
C VAL A 45 -5.02 11.30 5.29
N GLU A 46 -3.95 11.72 4.65
CA GLU A 46 -4.02 12.51 3.43
C GLU A 46 -3.81 11.61 2.22
N TRP A 47 -4.86 11.41 1.42
CA TRP A 47 -4.82 10.55 0.23
C TRP A 47 -5.27 11.33 -1.02
N ARG A 48 -4.32 11.59 -1.92
CA ARG A 48 -4.51 12.38 -3.13
C ARG A 48 -4.00 11.63 -4.36
N PRO A 49 -4.80 10.72 -4.94
CA PRO A 49 -4.40 9.99 -6.14
C PRO A 49 -4.23 10.96 -7.32
N ARG A 50 -3.22 10.71 -8.14
CA ARG A 50 -2.92 11.50 -9.34
C ARG A 50 -4.02 11.42 -10.39
N ASP A 51 -4.56 10.22 -10.62
CA ASP A 51 -5.57 9.91 -11.62
C ASP A 51 -6.90 9.51 -10.94
N LEU A 52 -7.92 9.17 -11.71
CA LEU A 52 -9.19 8.67 -11.19
C LEU A 52 -9.03 7.38 -10.36
N VAL A 53 -8.09 6.53 -10.77
CA VAL A 53 -7.62 5.33 -10.07
C VAL A 53 -6.10 5.42 -9.91
N GLY A 54 -5.53 4.89 -8.84
CA GLY A 54 -4.11 5.05 -8.55
C GLY A 54 -3.45 3.83 -7.92
N GLY A 55 -2.11 3.87 -7.86
CA GLY A 55 -1.29 2.89 -7.17
C GLY A 55 -1.30 3.03 -5.66
N ASP A 56 -1.55 4.25 -5.17
CA ASP A 56 -1.49 4.56 -3.75
C ASP A 56 -2.69 4.01 -3.01
N ILE A 57 -2.44 3.38 -1.87
CA ILE A 57 -3.46 2.84 -0.99
C ILE A 57 -2.98 2.89 0.45
N TYR A 58 -3.90 3.07 1.38
CA TYR A 58 -3.65 2.86 2.79
C TYR A 58 -4.54 1.75 3.35
N PHE A 59 -4.05 1.11 4.38
CA PHE A 59 -4.67 -0.04 5.01
C PHE A 59 -4.67 0.14 6.52
N ILE A 60 -5.79 -0.13 7.17
CA ILE A 60 -5.90 -0.15 8.62
C ILE A 60 -6.70 -1.38 9.02
N LYS A 61 -6.19 -2.12 9.98
CA LYS A 61 -6.87 -3.25 10.59
C LYS A 61 -6.79 -3.12 12.10
N ASP A 62 -7.95 -3.02 12.71
CA ASP A 62 -8.11 -2.83 14.14
C ASP A 62 -8.41 -4.15 14.85
N PHE A 63 -7.63 -4.47 15.89
CA PHE A 63 -7.81 -5.59 16.80
C PHE A 63 -7.83 -5.06 18.23
N PRO A 64 -8.39 -5.80 19.21
CA PRO A 64 -8.47 -5.33 20.60
C PRO A 64 -7.11 -4.97 21.22
N ASP A 65 -6.04 -5.68 20.87
CA ASP A 65 -4.69 -5.54 21.42
C ASP A 65 -3.73 -4.74 20.55
N LYS A 66 -4.04 -4.54 19.26
CA LYS A 66 -3.14 -3.90 18.31
C LYS A 66 -3.86 -3.31 17.10
N VAL A 67 -3.17 -2.40 16.42
CA VAL A 67 -3.61 -1.83 15.15
C VAL A 67 -2.53 -2.01 14.10
N TYR A 68 -2.89 -2.54 12.94
CA TYR A 68 -2.04 -2.56 11.75
C TYR A 68 -2.38 -1.35 10.89
N ILE A 69 -1.35 -0.64 10.46
CA ILE A 69 -1.45 0.51 9.54
C ILE A 69 -0.43 0.29 8.44
N ALA A 70 -0.83 0.43 7.19
CA ALA A 70 0.11 0.41 6.06
C ALA A 70 -0.20 1.55 5.10
N VAL A 71 0.86 2.13 4.54
CA VAL A 71 0.84 3.09 3.44
C VAL A 71 1.65 2.48 2.31
N VAL A 72 1.06 2.41 1.13
CA VAL A 72 1.59 1.68 -0.03
C VAL A 72 1.50 2.56 -1.27
N ASP A 73 2.62 2.71 -1.94
CA ASP A 73 2.77 3.35 -3.25
C ASP A 73 3.22 2.31 -4.28
N CYS A 74 2.27 1.82 -5.08
CA CYS A 74 2.53 0.81 -6.09
C CYS A 74 3.17 1.39 -7.34
N THR A 75 4.08 0.63 -7.94
CA THR A 75 4.68 1.00 -9.24
C THR A 75 3.60 1.16 -10.31
N GLY A 76 3.73 2.25 -11.08
CA GLY A 76 2.78 2.59 -12.13
C GLY A 76 1.60 3.44 -11.64
N HIS A 77 0.88 4.02 -12.60
CA HIS A 77 -0.26 4.90 -12.32
C HIS A 77 -1.47 4.48 -13.17
N GLY A 78 -2.61 5.08 -12.91
CA GLY A 78 -3.85 4.73 -13.61
C GLY A 78 -4.28 3.28 -13.36
N VAL A 79 -4.81 2.63 -14.38
CA VAL A 79 -5.39 1.29 -14.27
C VAL A 79 -4.37 0.21 -13.82
N PRO A 80 -3.17 0.12 -14.38
CA PRO A 80 -2.17 -0.87 -13.92
C PRO A 80 -1.82 -0.70 -12.43
N GLY A 81 -1.52 0.52 -11.98
CA GLY A 81 -1.24 0.81 -10.57
C GLY A 81 -2.42 0.45 -9.66
N ALA A 82 -3.65 0.73 -10.10
CA ALA A 82 -4.85 0.38 -9.34
C ALA A 82 -5.02 -1.14 -9.17
N PHE A 83 -4.74 -1.95 -10.19
CA PHE A 83 -4.75 -3.41 -10.06
C PHE A 83 -3.69 -3.89 -9.08
N LEU A 84 -2.48 -3.35 -9.16
CA LEU A 84 -1.40 -3.71 -8.26
C LEU A 84 -1.74 -3.33 -6.81
N SER A 85 -2.37 -2.18 -6.56
CA SER A 85 -2.82 -1.78 -5.22
C SER A 85 -3.89 -2.72 -4.65
N ILE A 86 -4.79 -3.24 -5.49
CA ILE A 86 -5.79 -4.24 -5.08
C ILE A 86 -5.10 -5.55 -4.67
N ILE A 87 -4.12 -6.00 -5.44
CA ILE A 87 -3.33 -7.20 -5.15
C ILE A 87 -2.53 -7.00 -3.85
N ALA A 88 -1.82 -5.89 -3.71
CA ALA A 88 -1.08 -5.54 -2.50
C ALA A 88 -2.01 -5.53 -1.28
N ARG A 89 -3.18 -4.89 -1.38
CA ARG A 89 -4.20 -4.87 -0.33
C ARG A 89 -4.66 -6.28 0.08
N SER A 90 -4.86 -7.15 -0.90
CA SER A 90 -5.25 -8.55 -0.64
C SER A 90 -4.15 -9.31 0.12
N HIS A 91 -2.88 -9.09 -0.23
CA HIS A 91 -1.75 -9.73 0.46
C HIS A 91 -1.52 -9.18 1.85
N LEU A 92 -1.68 -7.87 2.07
CA LEU A 92 -1.69 -7.27 3.41
C LEU A 92 -2.73 -7.93 4.33
N ASP A 93 -3.95 -8.11 3.85
CA ASP A 93 -5.01 -8.75 4.64
C ASP A 93 -4.78 -10.26 4.83
N LYS A 94 -4.20 -10.93 3.84
CA LYS A 94 -3.86 -12.35 3.92
C LYS A 94 -2.77 -12.63 4.95
N ALA A 95 -1.67 -11.88 4.94
CA ALA A 95 -0.56 -12.06 5.87
C ALA A 95 -1.00 -11.92 7.34
N ILE A 96 -1.89 -10.96 7.66
CA ILE A 96 -2.46 -10.85 9.00
C ILE A 96 -3.27 -12.10 9.38
N ARG A 97 -4.08 -12.64 8.45
CA ARG A 97 -4.89 -13.84 8.74
C ARG A 97 -4.06 -15.10 8.93
N GLU A 98 -2.92 -15.19 8.27
CA GLU A 98 -2.04 -16.35 8.38
C GLU A 98 -1.22 -16.32 9.68
N ASN A 99 -0.80 -15.13 10.13
CA ASN A 99 -0.09 -14.98 11.40
C ASN A 99 -0.30 -13.60 12.04
N GLU A 100 -1.12 -13.52 13.05
CA GLU A 100 -1.42 -12.28 13.79
C GLU A 100 -0.29 -11.83 14.74
N ASN A 101 0.69 -12.70 15.04
CA ASN A 101 1.71 -12.42 16.05
C ASN A 101 3.05 -11.96 15.46
N GLN A 102 3.08 -11.64 14.17
CA GLN A 102 4.27 -11.12 13.50
C GLN A 102 4.69 -9.74 14.02
N THR A 103 5.98 -9.47 13.95
CA THR A 103 6.53 -8.12 14.00
C THR A 103 6.27 -7.39 12.67
N ALA A 104 6.44 -6.06 12.65
CA ALA A 104 6.24 -5.28 11.43
C ALA A 104 7.15 -5.74 10.27
N GLY A 105 8.41 -6.10 10.56
CA GLY A 105 9.35 -6.60 9.56
C GLY A 105 9.01 -8.00 9.04
N GLU A 106 8.57 -8.91 9.92
CA GLU A 106 8.08 -10.23 9.51
C GLU A 106 6.84 -10.11 8.64
N TYR A 107 5.89 -9.27 9.04
CA TYR A 107 4.68 -8.98 8.27
C TYR A 107 4.99 -8.45 6.87
N LEU A 108 5.86 -7.43 6.77
CA LEU A 108 6.24 -6.88 5.45
C LEU A 108 7.02 -7.90 4.62
N SER A 109 7.82 -8.76 5.25
CA SER A 109 8.55 -9.84 4.58
C SER A 109 7.62 -10.90 4.00
N GLU A 110 6.55 -11.26 4.72
CA GLU A 110 5.54 -12.20 4.23
C GLU A 110 4.74 -11.61 3.06
N VAL A 111 4.34 -10.34 3.17
CA VAL A 111 3.69 -9.62 2.06
C VAL A 111 4.58 -9.60 0.82
N ASN A 112 5.90 -9.40 0.98
CA ASN A 112 6.86 -9.46 -0.11
C ASN A 112 6.86 -10.83 -0.81
N GLU A 113 6.91 -11.92 -0.07
CA GLU A 113 6.90 -13.27 -0.66
C GLU A 113 5.58 -13.56 -1.38
N LEU A 114 4.43 -13.17 -0.80
CA LEU A 114 3.12 -13.34 -1.41
C LEU A 114 2.99 -12.54 -2.71
N LEU A 115 3.44 -11.29 -2.72
CA LEU A 115 3.38 -10.42 -3.89
C LEU A 115 4.30 -10.93 -5.00
N ARG A 116 5.54 -11.30 -4.67
CA ARG A 116 6.50 -11.91 -5.63
C ARG A 116 5.93 -13.16 -6.28
N ALA A 117 5.34 -14.06 -5.49
CA ALA A 117 4.73 -15.28 -6.00
C ALA A 117 3.56 -14.99 -6.96
N THR A 118 2.83 -13.91 -6.74
CA THR A 118 1.73 -13.49 -7.62
C THR A 118 2.26 -12.87 -8.91
N LEU A 119 3.22 -11.96 -8.83
CA LEU A 119 3.79 -11.25 -9.98
C LEU A 119 4.59 -12.20 -10.88
N SER A 120 5.34 -13.14 -10.32
CA SER A 120 6.09 -14.15 -11.10
C SER A 120 5.21 -15.08 -11.93
N ARG A 121 3.93 -15.26 -11.53
CA ARG A 121 2.96 -16.04 -12.33
C ARG A 121 2.39 -15.23 -13.49
N ALA A 122 2.32 -13.91 -13.35
CA ALA A 122 1.79 -13.03 -14.38
C ALA A 122 2.81 -12.78 -15.50
N ASP A 123 4.10 -12.73 -15.18
CA ASP A 123 5.18 -12.51 -16.14
C ASP A 123 6.31 -13.54 -15.95
N GLN A 124 6.48 -14.42 -16.94
CA GLN A 124 7.54 -15.43 -16.96
C GLN A 124 8.92 -14.86 -17.37
N SER A 125 8.99 -13.59 -17.78
CA SER A 125 10.26 -12.97 -18.21
C SER A 125 11.22 -12.65 -17.05
N ASN A 126 10.76 -12.71 -15.81
CA ASN A 126 11.55 -12.47 -14.59
C ASN A 126 12.22 -11.08 -14.52
N THR A 127 11.78 -10.12 -15.33
CA THR A 127 12.33 -8.75 -15.41
C THR A 127 11.46 -7.72 -14.71
N ASN A 128 10.37 -8.14 -14.05
CA ASN A 128 9.40 -7.24 -13.46
C ASN A 128 9.99 -6.45 -12.30
N GLU A 129 10.04 -5.13 -12.47
CA GLU A 129 10.29 -4.15 -11.41
C GLU A 129 8.98 -3.76 -10.67
N GLU A 130 7.90 -4.49 -10.95
CA GLU A 130 6.61 -4.25 -10.32
C GLU A 130 6.65 -4.59 -8.84
N GLY A 131 5.97 -3.77 -8.04
CA GLY A 131 5.90 -3.90 -6.60
C GLY A 131 5.39 -2.63 -5.96
N PHE A 132 5.71 -2.43 -4.70
CA PHE A 132 5.40 -1.18 -4.03
C PHE A 132 6.52 -0.71 -3.12
N ASP A 133 6.58 0.60 -2.92
CA ASP A 133 7.29 1.27 -1.85
C ASP A 133 6.27 1.63 -0.77
N GLY A 134 6.68 1.67 0.50
CA GLY A 134 5.73 1.98 1.57
C GLY A 134 6.20 1.53 2.95
N GLY A 135 5.37 1.79 3.93
CA GLY A 135 5.64 1.43 5.32
C GLY A 135 4.47 0.70 5.98
N VAL A 136 4.79 -0.19 6.90
CA VAL A 136 3.82 -0.82 7.78
C VAL A 136 4.15 -0.52 9.22
N CYS A 137 3.13 -0.22 10.00
CA CYS A 137 3.18 0.00 11.43
C CYS A 137 2.28 -0.99 12.14
N ILE A 138 2.73 -1.48 13.31
CA ILE A 138 1.91 -2.24 14.24
C ILE A 138 1.96 -1.55 15.58
N TYR A 139 0.86 -0.93 16.00
CA TYR A 139 0.76 -0.34 17.32
C TYR A 139 0.23 -1.37 18.31
N ARG A 140 1.02 -1.70 19.31
CA ARG A 140 0.68 -2.60 20.42
C ARG A 140 0.13 -1.78 21.59
N ARG A 141 -1.16 -1.90 21.88
CA ARG A 141 -1.87 -1.07 22.87
C ARG A 141 -1.31 -1.21 24.28
N GLU A 142 -1.22 -2.45 24.80
CA GLU A 142 -0.74 -2.73 26.14
C GLU A 142 0.70 -2.25 26.35
N ALA A 143 1.60 -2.59 25.42
CA ALA A 143 2.99 -2.21 25.48
C ALA A 143 3.23 -0.74 25.17
N ARG A 144 2.24 -0.03 24.56
CA ARG A 144 2.37 1.33 24.01
C ARG A 144 3.62 1.46 23.14
N THR A 145 3.79 0.50 22.23
CA THR A 145 4.94 0.40 21.33
C THR A 145 4.44 0.42 19.90
N LEU A 146 5.07 1.24 19.07
CA LEU A 146 4.89 1.24 17.64
C LEU A 146 6.05 0.48 17.00
N GLU A 147 5.72 -0.56 16.28
CA GLU A 147 6.66 -1.27 15.40
C GLU A 147 6.55 -0.68 14.00
N PHE A 148 7.66 -0.47 13.33
CA PHE A 148 7.73 0.03 11.96
C PHE A 148 8.64 -0.85 11.11
N ALA A 149 8.22 -1.13 9.88
CA ALA A 149 9.06 -1.66 8.81
C ALA A 149 8.75 -0.89 7.52
N GLY A 150 9.78 -0.43 6.85
CA GLY A 150 9.67 0.36 5.63
C GLY A 150 10.37 -0.29 4.44
N ALA A 151 9.78 -0.17 3.27
CA ALA A 151 10.34 -0.49 1.96
C ALA A 151 10.51 0.82 1.20
N LYS A 152 11.72 1.39 1.19
CA LYS A 152 12.04 2.74 0.67
C LYS A 152 11.15 3.86 1.25
N ALA A 153 10.55 3.63 2.38
CA ALA A 153 9.76 4.59 3.12
C ALA A 153 10.37 4.81 4.50
N SER A 154 10.18 5.99 5.06
CA SER A 154 10.61 6.36 6.40
C SER A 154 9.41 6.69 7.25
N LEU A 155 9.52 6.39 8.54
CA LEU A 155 8.61 6.88 9.56
C LEU A 155 9.27 8.06 10.28
N PHE A 156 8.51 9.12 10.53
CA PHE A 156 8.92 10.23 11.36
C PHE A 156 8.21 10.16 12.70
N ASN A 157 8.98 9.87 13.75
CA ASN A 157 8.47 9.89 15.12
C ASN A 157 8.54 11.32 15.66
N VAL A 158 7.42 11.82 16.17
CA VAL A 158 7.29 13.17 16.71
C VAL A 158 7.19 13.10 18.23
N ASP A 159 8.07 13.84 18.90
CA ASP A 159 8.04 14.01 20.36
C ASP A 159 8.16 15.53 20.69
N GLY A 160 7.04 16.13 21.04
CA GLY A 160 6.94 17.57 21.20
C GLY A 160 7.17 18.31 19.87
N GLU A 161 8.23 19.12 19.81
CA GLU A 161 8.64 19.87 18.61
C GLU A 161 9.71 19.16 17.78
N GLU A 162 10.22 18.02 18.24
CA GLU A 162 11.26 17.26 17.57
C GLU A 162 10.66 16.14 16.72
N ALA A 163 11.16 15.96 15.50
CA ALA A 163 10.85 14.85 14.62
C ALA A 163 12.13 14.06 14.33
N THR A 164 12.09 12.74 14.58
CA THR A 164 13.20 11.82 14.32
C THR A 164 12.81 10.88 13.20
N GLU A 165 13.64 10.82 12.16
CA GLU A 165 13.44 9.89 11.05
C GLU A 165 13.90 8.48 11.41
N VAL A 166 13.06 7.50 11.13
CA VAL A 166 13.35 6.07 11.20
C VAL A 166 13.28 5.51 9.79
N GLY A 167 14.42 5.33 9.14
CA GLY A 167 14.52 4.86 7.77
C GLY A 167 14.19 3.37 7.65
N GLY A 168 13.43 3.02 6.62
CA GLY A 168 13.20 1.63 6.24
C GLY A 168 14.33 1.07 5.35
N ASP A 169 14.15 -0.18 4.92
CA ASP A 169 15.03 -0.84 3.98
C ASP A 169 14.94 -0.24 2.57
N ARG A 170 16.05 -0.25 1.84
CA ARG A 170 16.12 0.30 0.46
C ARG A 170 15.66 -0.71 -0.61
N LYS A 171 14.65 -1.50 -0.32
CA LYS A 171 14.12 -2.57 -1.18
C LYS A 171 12.61 -2.41 -1.32
N SER A 172 12.11 -2.36 -2.55
CA SER A 172 10.67 -2.33 -2.84
C SER A 172 10.06 -3.71 -2.60
N VAL A 173 8.87 -3.78 -2.05
CA VAL A 173 8.13 -5.04 -1.85
C VAL A 173 7.69 -5.59 -3.21
N GLY A 174 7.89 -6.89 -3.44
CA GLY A 174 7.48 -7.58 -4.67
C GLY A 174 8.51 -7.56 -5.80
N SER A 175 9.56 -6.72 -5.69
CA SER A 175 10.57 -6.61 -6.74
C SER A 175 11.35 -7.90 -6.95
N SER A 176 11.55 -8.31 -8.20
CA SER A 176 12.38 -9.46 -8.58
C SER A 176 13.87 -9.29 -8.23
N ARG A 177 14.32 -8.05 -8.00
CA ARG A 177 15.71 -7.72 -7.61
C ARG A 177 16.02 -8.01 -6.14
N ILE A 178 15.01 -8.31 -5.32
CA ILE A 178 15.24 -8.66 -3.91
C ILE A 178 15.69 -10.12 -3.82
N PRO A 179 16.76 -10.43 -3.05
CA PRO A 179 17.14 -11.83 -2.79
C PRO A 179 15.97 -12.63 -2.21
N GLU A 180 15.91 -13.90 -2.56
CA GLU A 180 14.96 -14.82 -1.93
C GLU A 180 15.20 -14.90 -0.42
N GLY A 181 14.11 -14.91 0.36
CA GLY A 181 14.17 -14.93 1.81
C GLY A 181 14.62 -13.63 2.47
N PHE A 182 14.71 -12.51 1.73
CA PHE A 182 15.02 -11.21 2.32
C PHE A 182 14.03 -10.87 3.44
N LYS A 183 14.58 -10.36 4.55
CA LYS A 183 13.78 -9.95 5.71
C LYS A 183 13.90 -8.44 5.92
N TYR A 184 12.76 -7.78 6.00
CA TYR A 184 12.68 -6.37 6.38
C TYR A 184 12.96 -6.19 7.87
N ALA A 185 13.65 -5.12 8.22
CA ALA A 185 13.96 -4.78 9.61
C ALA A 185 12.71 -4.28 10.35
N THR A 186 12.60 -4.65 11.62
CA THR A 186 11.59 -4.07 12.53
C THR A 186 12.26 -3.01 13.40
N HIS A 187 11.72 -1.80 13.40
CA HIS A 187 12.10 -0.71 14.28
C HIS A 187 11.05 -0.55 15.37
N TYR A 188 11.49 -0.29 16.61
CA TYR A 188 10.61 -0.17 17.77
C TYR A 188 10.66 1.25 18.34
N ILE A 189 9.50 1.90 18.41
CA ILE A 189 9.31 3.19 19.04
C ILE A 189 8.47 3.00 20.29
N LYS A 190 9.04 3.29 21.45
CA LYS A 190 8.37 3.15 22.75
C LYS A 190 7.62 4.43 23.08
N ARG A 191 6.34 4.29 23.43
CA ARG A 191 5.45 5.38 23.87
C ARG A 191 5.46 6.56 22.87
N PRO A 192 5.15 6.34 21.59
CA PRO A 192 5.12 7.42 20.62
C PRO A 192 4.10 8.48 21.05
N SER A 193 4.47 9.76 20.95
CA SER A 193 3.54 10.89 21.10
C SER A 193 2.77 11.11 19.81
N GLY A 194 3.44 10.94 18.67
CA GLY A 194 2.88 10.94 17.32
C GLY A 194 3.88 10.37 16.34
N ALA A 195 3.40 9.91 15.20
CA ALA A 195 4.25 9.46 14.10
C ALA A 195 3.53 9.62 12.75
N PHE A 196 4.28 9.77 11.65
CA PHE A 196 3.74 9.74 10.30
C PHE A 196 4.69 9.00 9.33
N VAL A 197 4.14 8.47 8.25
CA VAL A 197 4.82 7.70 7.21
C VAL A 197 4.57 8.31 5.84
#